data_11fd92740d785246ad4a1ff3e4a2ecf1
#
_entry.id   11fd92740d785246ad4a1ff3e4a2ecf1
#
_cell.length_a   1.000
_cell.length_b   1.000
_cell.length_c   1.000
_cell.angle_alpha   90.00
_cell.angle_beta   90.00
_cell.angle_gamma   90.00
#
_symmetry.space_group_name_H-M   'P 1'
#
loop_
_entity.id
_entity.type
_entity.pdbx_description
1 polymer ?
#
loop_
_entity_poly.entity_id
_entity_poly.type
_entity_poly.pdbx_seq_one_letter_code
_entity_poly.pdbx_strand_id
1 'polypeptide(L)'
;HHFVDAAMVQDMPRQREFHKRGFADVEAPYRERLLSLQRDGGTTRLYRGVEGMKIELSAQDDSRHALEYIDPALSVQASRGDLVAASEGFLGRLTTLLQEVRDALPAAPDSLFLTGGMSRAPYVQAAARQVFPQARLVQGDPSLGVVSGLADYRPR
;
A
#
# COMPACT_ATOMS: atom_id res chain seq x y z
N HIS A 1 -0.37 -9.11 -15.43
CA HIS A 1 -0.40 -7.89 -14.62
C HIS A 1 0.90 -7.83 -13.82
N HIS A 2 1.94 -7.23 -14.42
CA HIS A 2 3.16 -6.95 -13.67
C HIS A 2 2.97 -5.62 -12.95
N PHE A 3 2.71 -5.66 -11.65
CA PHE A 3 2.97 -4.54 -10.79
C PHE A 3 4.46 -4.23 -10.92
N VAL A 4 4.79 -3.10 -11.49
CA VAL A 4 6.16 -2.60 -11.47
C VAL A 4 6.48 -2.33 -10.01
N ASP A 5 7.45 -3.05 -9.47
CA ASP A 5 7.91 -2.84 -8.10
C ASP A 5 8.33 -1.38 -7.94
N ALA A 6 7.86 -0.75 -6.88
CA ALA A 6 8.15 0.63 -6.56
C ALA A 6 9.66 0.94 -6.50
N ALA A 7 10.45 0.00 -5.99
CA ALA A 7 11.91 0.07 -5.97
C ALA A 7 12.48 0.10 -7.40
N MET A 8 11.89 -0.67 -8.32
CA MET A 8 12.31 -0.74 -9.71
C MET A 8 12.09 0.60 -10.45
N VAL A 9 10.98 1.29 -10.15
CA VAL A 9 10.69 2.63 -10.74
C VAL A 9 11.63 3.70 -10.18
N GLN A 10 12.00 3.63 -8.91
CA GLN A 10 12.95 4.56 -8.29
C GLN A 10 14.39 4.35 -8.77
N ASP A 11 14.78 3.11 -9.06
CA ASP A 11 16.12 2.79 -9.56
C ASP A 11 16.27 2.93 -11.07
N MET A 12 15.17 3.05 -11.82
CA MET A 12 15.19 3.29 -13.29
C MET A 12 16.12 4.45 -13.72
N PRO A 13 16.17 5.59 -13.02
CA PRO A 13 17.09 6.68 -13.40
C PRO A 13 18.57 6.34 -13.20
N ARG A 14 18.90 5.38 -12.35
CA ARG A 14 20.28 4.98 -12.03
C ARG A 14 20.81 3.91 -12.96
N GLN A 15 19.94 3.16 -13.63
CA GLN A 15 20.31 2.10 -14.56
C GLN A 15 20.43 2.68 -15.99
N ARG A 16 21.57 3.33 -16.29
CA ARG A 16 21.87 3.89 -17.64
C ARG A 16 21.69 2.88 -18.78
N GLU A 17 21.89 1.60 -18.53
CA GLU A 17 21.70 0.53 -19.51
C GLU A 17 20.23 0.17 -19.74
N PHE A 18 19.38 0.29 -18.70
CA PHE A 18 17.94 0.09 -18.82
C PHE A 18 17.34 1.14 -19.77
N HIS A 19 17.83 2.38 -19.71
CA HIS A 19 17.40 3.47 -20.60
C HIS A 19 17.71 3.21 -22.07
N LYS A 20 18.80 2.51 -22.41
CA LYS A 20 19.20 2.31 -23.81
C LYS A 20 18.55 1.08 -24.46
N ARG A 21 18.25 0.03 -23.72
CA ARG A 21 17.72 -1.23 -24.24
C ARG A 21 16.25 -1.48 -23.88
N GLY A 22 15.84 -1.22 -22.64
CA GLY A 22 14.51 -1.57 -22.16
C GLY A 22 13.36 -0.73 -22.71
N PHE A 23 13.63 0.51 -23.14
CA PHE A 23 12.58 1.37 -23.72
C PHE A 23 12.41 1.23 -25.23
N ALA A 24 13.38 0.63 -25.95
CA ALA A 24 13.30 0.48 -27.39
C ALA A 24 12.16 -0.47 -27.82
N ASP A 25 11.90 -1.50 -26.99
CA ASP A 25 10.91 -2.54 -27.26
C ASP A 25 9.52 -2.22 -26.69
N VAL A 26 9.37 -1.10 -25.95
CA VAL A 26 8.07 -0.67 -25.43
C VAL A 26 7.33 0.14 -26.48
N GLU A 27 6.07 -0.22 -26.75
CA GLU A 27 5.20 0.50 -27.69
C GLU A 27 5.11 1.99 -27.36
N ALA A 28 5.02 2.83 -28.40
CA ALA A 28 5.14 4.28 -28.31
C ALA A 28 4.29 4.94 -27.21
N PRO A 29 2.98 4.65 -27.03
CA PRO A 29 2.18 5.31 -26.01
C PRO A 29 2.68 5.02 -24.58
N TYR A 30 3.11 3.79 -24.32
CA TYR A 30 3.62 3.40 -23.01
C TYR A 30 5.01 3.96 -22.72
N ARG A 31 5.85 4.06 -23.76
CA ARG A 31 7.17 4.68 -23.67
C ARG A 31 7.08 6.13 -23.25
N GLU A 32 6.21 6.89 -23.91
CA GLU A 32 6.01 8.31 -23.62
C GLU A 32 5.48 8.53 -22.20
N ARG A 33 4.53 7.71 -21.73
CA ARG A 33 4.01 7.72 -20.36
C ARG A 33 5.10 7.42 -19.32
N LEU A 34 5.96 6.43 -19.58
CA LEU A 34 7.08 6.12 -18.70
C LEU A 34 8.09 7.27 -18.63
N LEU A 35 8.41 7.90 -19.77
CA LEU A 35 9.28 9.08 -19.81
C LEU A 35 8.67 10.27 -19.06
N SER A 36 7.36 10.48 -19.17
CA SER A 36 6.64 11.52 -18.42
C SER A 36 6.69 11.27 -16.91
N LEU A 37 6.56 10.02 -16.47
CA LEU A 37 6.71 9.64 -15.06
C LEU A 37 8.09 9.96 -14.48
N GLN A 38 9.14 9.90 -15.31
CA GLN A 38 10.50 10.19 -14.86
C GLN A 38 10.80 11.68 -14.75
N ARG A 39 9.99 12.54 -15.38
CA ARG A 39 10.13 13.99 -15.32
C ARG A 39 9.44 14.56 -14.08
N ASP A 40 9.96 15.65 -13.58
CA ASP A 40 9.30 16.55 -12.62
C ASP A 40 8.64 15.87 -11.38
N GLY A 41 9.24 14.79 -10.90
CA GLY A 41 8.72 14.07 -9.73
C GLY A 41 7.43 13.29 -10.01
N GLY A 42 7.15 12.93 -11.28
CA GLY A 42 5.97 12.18 -11.68
C GLY A 42 5.76 10.88 -10.91
N THR A 43 6.84 10.18 -10.59
CA THR A 43 6.80 8.97 -9.75
C THR A 43 6.25 9.26 -8.36
N THR A 44 6.72 10.32 -7.71
CA THR A 44 6.23 10.73 -6.38
C THR A 44 4.76 11.11 -6.42
N ARG A 45 4.32 11.79 -7.49
CA ARG A 45 2.90 12.12 -7.69
C ARG A 45 2.05 10.86 -7.87
N LEU A 46 2.56 9.87 -8.64
CA LEU A 46 1.87 8.60 -8.83
C LEU A 46 1.69 7.86 -7.49
N TYR A 47 2.74 7.77 -6.67
CA TYR A 47 2.64 7.14 -5.35
C TYR A 47 1.60 7.82 -4.46
N ARG A 48 1.60 9.15 -4.40
CA ARG A 48 0.61 9.91 -3.64
C ARG A 48 -0.81 9.69 -4.18
N GLY A 49 -0.97 9.62 -5.50
CA GLY A 49 -2.24 9.31 -6.14
C GLY A 49 -2.75 7.91 -5.78
N VAL A 50 -1.89 6.90 -5.86
CA VAL A 50 -2.23 5.51 -5.47
C VAL A 50 -2.59 5.42 -3.98
N GLU A 51 -1.85 6.11 -3.11
CA GLU A 51 -2.16 6.14 -1.69
C GLU A 51 -3.49 6.85 -1.41
N GLY A 52 -3.76 7.95 -2.09
CA GLY A 52 -5.05 8.64 -2.06
C GLY A 52 -6.21 7.73 -2.47
N MET A 53 -6.08 7.01 -3.60
CA MET A 53 -7.08 6.05 -4.06
C MET A 53 -7.35 4.94 -3.04
N LYS A 54 -6.33 4.39 -2.38
CA LYS A 54 -6.50 3.38 -1.33
C LYS A 54 -7.29 3.93 -0.14
N ILE A 55 -7.02 5.16 0.27
CA ILE A 55 -7.74 5.83 1.36
C ILE A 55 -9.20 6.03 0.96
N GLU A 56 -9.46 6.55 -0.23
CA GLU A 56 -10.82 6.74 -0.76
C GLU A 56 -11.58 5.43 -0.83
N LEU A 57 -11.00 4.37 -1.41
CA LEU A 57 -11.60 3.04 -1.53
C LEU A 57 -11.81 2.34 -0.17
N SER A 58 -11.19 2.81 0.90
CA SER A 58 -11.50 2.36 2.25
C SER A 58 -12.82 2.93 2.77
N ALA A 59 -13.29 4.05 2.23
CA ALA A 59 -14.50 4.75 2.64
C ALA A 59 -15.65 4.66 1.60
N GLN A 60 -15.33 4.52 0.31
CA GLN A 60 -16.28 4.50 -0.80
C GLN A 60 -16.04 3.32 -1.75
N ASP A 61 -16.99 3.02 -2.62
CA ASP A 61 -16.94 1.84 -3.47
C ASP A 61 -16.11 2.03 -4.73
N ASP A 62 -15.98 3.25 -5.22
CA ASP A 62 -15.25 3.60 -6.43
C ASP A 62 -14.36 4.82 -6.18
N SER A 63 -13.22 4.86 -6.88
CA SER A 63 -12.33 6.01 -6.91
C SER A 63 -11.81 6.22 -8.32
N ARG A 64 -11.65 7.50 -8.72
CA ARG A 64 -11.11 7.88 -10.02
C ARG A 64 -10.09 9.00 -9.86
N HIS A 65 -8.91 8.79 -10.42
CA HIS A 65 -7.83 9.77 -10.43
C HIS A 65 -7.40 10.11 -11.85
N ALA A 66 -7.29 11.38 -12.15
CA ALA A 66 -6.69 11.88 -13.38
C ALA A 66 -5.16 11.81 -13.26
N LEU A 67 -4.51 11.30 -14.29
CA LEU A 67 -3.06 11.19 -14.40
C LEU A 67 -2.53 12.06 -15.56
N GLU A 68 -3.09 13.26 -15.69
CA GLU A 68 -2.82 14.21 -16.77
C GLU A 68 -1.34 14.60 -16.86
N TYR A 69 -0.61 14.53 -15.74
CA TYR A 69 0.84 14.77 -15.71
C TYR A 69 1.66 13.65 -16.38
N ILE A 70 1.03 12.51 -16.65
CA ILE A 70 1.62 11.40 -17.42
C ILE A 70 1.19 11.52 -18.88
N ASP A 71 -0.12 11.68 -19.11
CA ASP A 71 -0.74 11.78 -20.42
C ASP A 71 -2.06 12.55 -20.24
N PRO A 72 -2.33 13.62 -21.03
CA PRO A 72 -3.49 14.49 -20.86
C PRO A 72 -4.85 13.78 -20.85
N ALA A 73 -4.95 12.63 -21.50
CA ALA A 73 -6.20 11.84 -21.56
C ALA A 73 -6.23 10.69 -20.54
N LEU A 74 -5.19 10.53 -19.72
CA LEU A 74 -5.08 9.38 -18.85
C LEU A 74 -5.82 9.59 -17.54
N SER A 75 -6.74 8.67 -17.23
CA SER A 75 -7.33 8.52 -15.91
C SER A 75 -7.40 7.06 -15.53
N VAL A 76 -7.34 6.78 -14.24
CA VAL A 76 -7.50 5.44 -13.67
C VAL A 76 -8.74 5.44 -12.78
N GLN A 77 -9.54 4.41 -12.94
CA GLN A 77 -10.67 4.12 -12.06
C GLN A 77 -10.45 2.76 -11.43
N ALA A 78 -10.75 2.64 -10.15
CA ALA A 78 -10.71 1.39 -9.43
C ALA A 78 -11.91 1.29 -8.49
N SER A 79 -12.35 0.07 -8.24
CA SER A 79 -13.37 -0.25 -7.25
C SER A 79 -12.72 -0.75 -5.95
N ARG A 80 -13.51 -0.75 -4.87
CA ARG A 80 -13.12 -1.43 -3.63
C ARG A 80 -12.83 -2.92 -3.86
N GLY A 81 -13.58 -3.57 -4.76
CA GLY A 81 -13.34 -4.95 -5.17
C GLY A 81 -11.97 -5.15 -5.79
N ASP A 82 -11.53 -4.25 -6.66
CA ASP A 82 -10.19 -4.29 -7.27
C ASP A 82 -9.10 -4.13 -6.20
N LEU A 83 -9.28 -3.24 -5.23
CA LEU A 83 -8.36 -3.06 -4.12
C LEU A 83 -8.24 -4.32 -3.25
N VAL A 84 -9.37 -4.95 -2.93
CA VAL A 84 -9.39 -6.21 -2.15
C VAL A 84 -8.70 -7.32 -2.93
N ALA A 85 -9.03 -7.51 -4.20
CA ALA A 85 -8.40 -8.52 -5.05
C ALA A 85 -6.88 -8.30 -5.19
N ALA A 86 -6.45 -7.07 -5.39
CA ALA A 86 -5.02 -6.72 -5.42
C ALA A 86 -4.31 -6.97 -4.08
N SER A 87 -5.06 -6.97 -2.98
CA SER A 87 -4.53 -7.17 -1.62
C SER A 87 -4.52 -8.64 -1.17
N GLU A 88 -5.11 -9.58 -1.92
CA GLU A 88 -5.26 -10.99 -1.51
C GLU A 88 -3.95 -11.64 -1.09
N GLY A 89 -2.88 -11.49 -1.86
CA GLY A 89 -1.57 -12.06 -1.53
C GLY A 89 -0.98 -11.48 -0.24
N PHE A 90 -1.20 -10.21 0.03
CA PHE A 90 -0.80 -9.57 1.29
C PHE A 90 -1.66 -10.08 2.46
N LEU A 91 -2.98 -10.13 2.29
CA LEU A 91 -3.92 -10.58 3.32
C LEU A 91 -3.70 -12.05 3.67
N GLY A 92 -3.42 -12.91 2.70
CA GLY A 92 -3.06 -14.30 2.94
C GLY A 92 -1.83 -14.42 3.84
N ARG A 93 -0.74 -13.72 3.52
CA ARG A 93 0.47 -13.71 4.37
C ARG A 93 0.21 -13.13 5.76
N LEU A 94 -0.55 -12.05 5.85
CA LEU A 94 -0.92 -11.44 7.14
C LEU A 94 -1.72 -12.43 8.00
N THR A 95 -2.72 -13.08 7.41
CA THR A 95 -3.55 -14.07 8.12
C THR A 95 -2.71 -15.25 8.63
N THR A 96 -1.82 -15.79 7.79
CA THR A 96 -0.90 -16.86 8.19
C THR A 96 -0.03 -16.42 9.37
N LEU A 97 0.59 -15.25 9.29
CA LEU A 97 1.41 -14.71 10.36
C LEU A 97 0.62 -14.53 11.66
N LEU A 98 -0.59 -14.00 11.58
CA LEU A 98 -1.46 -13.83 12.75
C LEU A 98 -1.86 -15.17 13.37
N GLN A 99 -2.07 -16.22 12.56
CA GLN A 99 -2.35 -17.57 13.03
C GLN A 99 -1.14 -18.17 13.74
N GLU A 100 0.06 -18.04 13.17
CA GLU A 100 1.31 -18.50 13.80
C GLU A 100 1.52 -17.82 15.16
N VAL A 101 1.28 -16.50 15.24
CA VAL A 101 1.34 -15.75 16.52
C VAL A 101 0.31 -16.29 17.50
N ARG A 102 -0.95 -16.48 17.08
CA ARG A 102 -2.02 -17.02 17.94
C ARG A 102 -1.63 -18.38 18.51
N ASP A 103 -1.09 -19.25 17.68
CA ASP A 103 -0.74 -20.63 18.06
C ASP A 103 0.49 -20.69 18.98
N ALA A 104 1.34 -19.66 18.97
CA ALA A 104 2.50 -19.50 19.85
C ALA A 104 2.17 -18.84 21.20
N LEU A 105 1.00 -18.20 21.33
CA LEU A 105 0.61 -17.50 22.56
C LEU A 105 0.12 -18.50 23.62
N PRO A 106 0.51 -18.32 24.90
CA PRO A 106 0.03 -19.16 26.01
C PRO A 106 -1.47 -18.94 26.31
N ALA A 107 -2.04 -17.82 25.93
CA ALA A 107 -3.44 -17.47 26.04
C ALA A 107 -3.86 -16.48 24.95
N ALA A 108 -5.15 -16.47 24.60
CA ALA A 108 -5.68 -15.50 23.65
C ALA A 108 -5.53 -14.07 24.18
N PRO A 109 -5.13 -13.10 23.34
CA PRO A 109 -5.00 -11.72 23.77
C PRO A 109 -6.36 -11.06 23.95
N ASP A 110 -6.50 -10.20 24.97
CA ASP A 110 -7.70 -9.39 25.19
C ASP A 110 -7.81 -8.24 24.20
N SER A 111 -6.69 -7.79 23.66
CA SER A 111 -6.65 -6.65 22.75
C SER A 111 -5.57 -6.81 21.68
N LEU A 112 -5.87 -6.35 20.47
CA LEU A 112 -4.93 -6.19 19.38
C LEU A 112 -4.74 -4.70 19.10
N PHE A 113 -3.52 -4.23 19.24
CA PHE A 113 -3.17 -2.86 18.91
C PHE A 113 -2.75 -2.75 17.45
N LEU A 114 -3.54 -2.02 16.66
CA LEU A 114 -3.26 -1.81 15.24
C LEU A 114 -2.59 -0.44 15.04
N THR A 115 -1.42 -0.44 14.40
CA THR A 115 -0.65 0.76 14.08
C THR A 115 -0.21 0.77 12.63
N GLY A 116 0.17 1.95 12.10
CA GLY A 116 0.57 2.16 10.71
C GLY A 116 -0.60 2.47 9.78
N GLY A 117 -0.31 2.98 8.59
CA GLY A 117 -1.32 3.47 7.63
C GLY A 117 -2.37 2.43 7.24
N MET A 118 -1.95 1.18 7.03
CA MET A 118 -2.85 0.08 6.66
C MET A 118 -3.78 -0.38 7.79
N SER A 119 -3.52 -0.01 9.05
CA SER A 119 -4.35 -0.42 10.19
C SER A 119 -5.79 0.09 10.13
N ARG A 120 -6.04 1.15 9.35
CA ARG A 120 -7.37 1.72 9.13
C ARG A 120 -8.16 1.01 8.04
N ALA A 121 -7.52 0.20 7.22
CA ALA A 121 -8.17 -0.50 6.12
C ALA A 121 -9.15 -1.57 6.64
N PRO A 122 -10.44 -1.54 6.24
CA PRO A 122 -11.45 -2.46 6.74
C PRO A 122 -11.09 -3.94 6.51
N TYR A 123 -10.45 -4.26 5.39
CA TYR A 123 -10.03 -5.61 5.05
C TYR A 123 -8.87 -6.13 5.94
N VAL A 124 -7.98 -5.25 6.40
CA VAL A 124 -6.93 -5.61 7.38
C VAL A 124 -7.54 -5.88 8.75
N GLN A 125 -8.48 -5.05 9.17
CA GLN A 125 -9.21 -5.24 10.43
C GLN A 125 -10.06 -6.51 10.41
N ALA A 126 -10.68 -6.84 9.26
CA ALA A 126 -11.43 -8.06 9.07
C ALA A 126 -10.53 -9.29 9.22
N ALA A 127 -9.34 -9.30 8.61
CA ALA A 127 -8.37 -10.37 8.76
C ALA A 127 -7.93 -10.56 10.23
N ALA A 128 -7.67 -9.47 10.94
CA ALA A 128 -7.32 -9.52 12.36
C ALA A 128 -8.47 -10.09 13.23
N ARG A 129 -9.72 -9.66 12.99
CA ARG A 129 -10.90 -10.20 13.68
C ARG A 129 -11.16 -11.67 13.37
N GLN A 130 -10.88 -12.10 12.15
CA GLN A 130 -11.03 -13.52 11.77
C GLN A 130 -10.13 -14.42 12.59
N VAL A 131 -8.90 -14.01 12.87
CA VAL A 131 -7.94 -14.81 13.64
C VAL A 131 -8.15 -14.67 15.15
N PHE A 132 -8.52 -13.47 15.63
CA PHE A 132 -8.72 -13.14 17.03
C PHE A 132 -10.13 -12.57 17.28
N PRO A 133 -11.19 -13.40 17.18
CA PRO A 133 -12.56 -12.91 17.21
C PRO A 133 -12.98 -12.31 18.54
N GLN A 134 -12.31 -12.68 19.65
CA GLN A 134 -12.60 -12.19 20.99
C GLN A 134 -11.78 -10.96 21.40
N ALA A 135 -10.71 -10.66 20.66
CA ALA A 135 -9.82 -9.56 20.98
C ALA A 135 -10.43 -8.23 20.57
N ARG A 136 -10.35 -7.25 21.46
CA ARG A 136 -10.73 -5.88 21.13
C ARG A 136 -9.69 -5.26 20.21
N LEU A 137 -10.11 -4.75 19.05
CA LEU A 137 -9.22 -3.97 18.19
C LEU A 137 -9.07 -2.56 18.75
N VAL A 138 -7.84 -2.20 19.10
CA VAL A 138 -7.45 -0.87 19.54
C VAL A 138 -6.67 -0.21 18.42
N GLN A 139 -7.17 0.94 17.97
CA GLN A 139 -6.48 1.74 16.94
C GLN A 139 -5.72 2.87 17.63
N GLY A 140 -4.40 2.90 17.43
CA GLY A 140 -3.59 4.06 17.75
C GLY A 140 -3.56 5.08 16.60
N ASP A 141 -3.04 6.27 16.86
CA ASP A 141 -2.69 7.18 15.77
C ASP A 141 -1.54 6.54 14.97
N PRO A 142 -1.72 6.28 13.66
CA PRO A 142 -0.71 5.60 12.86
C PRO A 142 0.63 6.34 12.78
N SER A 143 0.58 7.67 12.94
CA SER A 143 1.75 8.56 12.84
C SER A 143 2.42 8.81 14.19
N LEU A 144 1.68 8.71 15.29
CA LEU A 144 2.16 9.06 16.63
C LEU A 144 2.52 7.87 17.52
N GLY A 145 2.19 6.64 17.12
CA GLY A 145 2.40 5.45 17.96
C GLY A 145 3.84 5.28 18.44
N VAL A 146 4.82 5.50 17.56
CA VAL A 146 6.25 5.41 17.91
C VAL A 146 6.67 6.58 18.78
N VAL A 147 6.23 7.81 18.45
CA VAL A 147 6.58 9.03 19.20
C VAL A 147 5.99 9.00 20.62
N SER A 148 4.73 8.59 20.75
CA SER A 148 4.08 8.44 22.06
C SER A 148 4.77 7.37 22.91
N GLY A 149 5.09 6.21 22.32
CA GLY A 149 5.80 5.14 23.02
C GLY A 149 7.21 5.55 23.48
N LEU A 150 7.93 6.36 22.69
CA LEU A 150 9.23 6.91 23.06
C LEU A 150 9.10 7.98 24.17
N ALA A 151 8.04 8.80 24.13
CA ALA A 151 7.79 9.84 25.14
C ALA A 151 7.44 9.22 26.50
N ASP A 152 6.73 8.09 26.50
CA ASP A 152 6.34 7.37 27.72
C ASP A 152 7.43 6.40 28.23
N TYR A 153 8.49 6.19 27.45
CA TYR A 153 9.59 5.29 27.84
C TYR A 153 10.38 5.88 29.02
N ARG A 154 10.25 5.24 30.17
CA ARG A 154 11.11 5.49 31.34
C ARG A 154 12.12 4.34 31.46
N PRO A 155 13.43 4.60 31.22
CA PRO A 155 14.45 3.58 31.48
C PRO A 155 14.40 3.22 32.98
N ARG A 156 14.43 1.92 33.27
CA ARG A 156 14.56 1.39 34.64
C ARG A 156 16.00 1.50 35.10
#